data_68ef10c6e4dc08232b3ed022c657e67b
#
_entry.id   68ef10c6e4dc08232b3ed022c657e67b
#
_cell.length_a   1.000
_cell.length_b   1.000
_cell.length_c   1.000
_cell.angle_alpha   90.00
_cell.angle_beta   90.00
_cell.angle_gamma   90.00
#
_symmetry.space_group_name_H-M   'P 1'
#
loop_
_entity.id
_entity.type
_entity.pdbx_description
1 polymer ?
#
loop_
_entity_poly.entity_id
_entity_poly.type
_entity_poly.pdbx_seq_one_letter_code
_entity_poly.pdbx_strand_id
1 'polypeptide(L)'
;SLAVDAFQNSVLKLYGPTASEQVVSYRLSSYSFKDLVNYLNQEEALLNLEDDLRDTNWLIFSLLNVQNDRPESLALHRFLSERPDLLQNKKIICFAFNAPYYLDATAISKLTAYYGLYSKIPSAVDVATRLLFQEMVPTGALPVSVPGIGYDLIQTTLPDPAQVIKLKLDIENYQQAVTPTLGPGIATLPPADIPTFDVGDNSPLVTDIIIDHNKNMVPDGTIVRFYFRTTGETETSQQVEVLTKNGVARTVYR
;
A
#
# COMPACT_ATOMS: atom_id res chain seq x y z
N SER A 1 0.14 -24.09 -1.85
CA SER A 1 -1.24 -23.84 -1.39
C SER A 1 -1.21 -23.37 0.04
N LEU A 2 -2.11 -22.46 0.42
CA LEU A 2 -2.40 -22.20 1.82
C LEU A 2 -3.22 -23.36 2.36
N ALA A 3 -2.92 -23.80 3.59
CA ALA A 3 -3.78 -24.76 4.28
C ALA A 3 -5.16 -24.11 4.54
N VAL A 4 -6.24 -24.91 4.53
CA VAL A 4 -7.62 -24.42 4.73
C VAL A 4 -7.76 -23.68 6.06
N ASP A 5 -7.08 -24.17 7.08
CA ASP A 5 -7.11 -23.65 8.45
C ASP A 5 -5.99 -22.64 8.78
N ALA A 6 -5.15 -22.28 7.79
CA ALA A 6 -3.98 -21.41 8.06
C ALA A 6 -4.37 -20.07 8.68
N PHE A 7 -5.44 -19.45 8.17
CA PHE A 7 -5.93 -18.18 8.69
C PHE A 7 -6.55 -18.34 10.08
N GLN A 8 -7.38 -19.38 10.29
CA GLN A 8 -7.95 -19.71 11.58
C GLN A 8 -6.88 -19.95 12.63
N ASN A 9 -5.85 -20.72 12.28
CA ASN A 9 -4.72 -20.97 13.18
C ASN A 9 -3.96 -19.70 13.55
N SER A 10 -3.78 -18.77 12.61
CA SER A 10 -3.16 -17.47 12.89
C SER A 10 -4.04 -16.62 13.81
N VAL A 11 -5.36 -16.61 13.59
CA VAL A 11 -6.31 -15.92 14.49
C VAL A 11 -6.22 -16.46 15.90
N LEU A 12 -6.28 -17.78 16.07
CA LEU A 12 -6.21 -18.41 17.40
C LEU A 12 -4.85 -18.22 18.08
N LYS A 13 -3.76 -18.23 17.30
CA LYS A 13 -2.40 -17.99 17.81
C LYS A 13 -2.23 -16.57 18.35
N LEU A 14 -2.83 -15.57 17.71
CA LEU A 14 -2.63 -14.15 18.06
C LEU A 14 -3.74 -13.63 18.99
N TYR A 15 -4.98 -14.09 18.82
CA TYR A 15 -6.17 -13.55 19.49
C TYR A 15 -7.01 -14.60 20.20
N GLY A 16 -6.56 -15.85 20.22
CA GLY A 16 -7.25 -16.95 20.86
C GLY A 16 -7.10 -16.99 22.38
N PRO A 17 -7.66 -18.04 23.02
CA PRO A 17 -7.70 -18.18 24.48
C PRO A 17 -6.33 -18.24 25.17
N THR A 18 -5.28 -18.64 24.46
CA THR A 18 -3.91 -18.69 24.98
C THR A 18 -3.09 -17.42 24.68
N ALA A 19 -3.69 -16.41 24.05
CA ALA A 19 -3.06 -15.15 23.68
C ALA A 19 -3.85 -13.97 24.29
N SER A 20 -4.56 -13.19 23.47
CA SER A 20 -5.29 -12.00 23.94
C SER A 20 -6.74 -12.26 24.38
N GLU A 21 -7.21 -13.50 24.30
CA GLU A 21 -8.57 -13.95 24.70
C GLU A 21 -9.73 -13.24 23.98
N GLN A 22 -9.46 -12.62 22.81
CA GLN A 22 -10.48 -11.89 22.05
C GLN A 22 -11.37 -12.81 21.22
N VAL A 23 -10.87 -14.00 20.87
CA VAL A 23 -11.57 -14.95 20.00
C VAL A 23 -11.60 -16.32 20.64
N VAL A 24 -12.77 -16.94 20.62
CA VAL A 24 -12.97 -18.31 21.09
C VAL A 24 -13.09 -19.27 19.90
N SER A 25 -12.45 -20.43 19.99
CA SER A 25 -12.29 -21.37 18.87
C SER A 25 -13.62 -21.87 18.29
N TYR A 26 -14.64 -22.09 19.13
CA TYR A 26 -15.94 -22.59 18.68
C TYR A 26 -16.77 -21.59 17.86
N ARG A 27 -16.31 -20.32 17.73
CA ARG A 27 -16.93 -19.31 16.87
C ARG A 27 -16.22 -19.15 15.52
N LEU A 28 -15.22 -19.98 15.26
CA LEU A 28 -14.46 -19.98 14.02
C LEU A 28 -14.69 -21.30 13.29
N SER A 29 -15.17 -21.20 12.07
CA SER A 29 -15.25 -22.32 11.12
C SER A 29 -14.39 -22.02 9.90
N SER A 30 -13.73 -23.04 9.36
CA SER A 30 -12.91 -22.91 8.14
C SER A 30 -13.32 -23.95 7.11
N TYR A 31 -13.53 -23.49 5.90
CA TYR A 31 -13.96 -24.29 4.76
C TYR A 31 -13.06 -24.05 3.57
N SER A 32 -12.90 -25.07 2.74
CA SER A 32 -12.16 -24.90 1.48
C SER A 32 -13.05 -24.29 0.40
N PHE A 33 -12.42 -23.71 -0.64
CA PHE A 33 -13.17 -23.29 -1.82
C PHE A 33 -13.82 -24.46 -2.55
N LYS A 34 -13.30 -25.67 -2.39
CA LYS A 34 -13.94 -26.89 -2.91
C LYS A 34 -15.27 -27.16 -2.21
N ASP A 35 -15.32 -27.03 -0.90
CA ASP A 35 -16.55 -27.20 -0.13
C ASP A 35 -17.60 -26.17 -0.55
N LEU A 36 -17.16 -24.92 -0.78
CA LEU A 36 -18.04 -23.87 -1.29
C LEU A 36 -18.57 -24.16 -2.70
N VAL A 37 -17.73 -24.72 -3.60
CA VAL A 37 -18.19 -25.15 -4.95
C VAL A 37 -19.20 -26.28 -4.86
N ASN A 38 -18.94 -27.30 -4.06
CA ASN A 38 -19.87 -28.42 -3.85
C ASN A 38 -21.23 -27.91 -3.34
N TYR A 39 -21.19 -26.98 -2.38
CA TYR A 39 -22.40 -26.33 -1.88
C TYR A 39 -23.18 -25.58 -2.97
N LEU A 40 -22.48 -24.76 -3.77
CA LEU A 40 -23.10 -24.01 -4.85
C LEU A 40 -23.66 -24.93 -5.97
N ASN A 41 -23.03 -26.07 -6.18
CA ASN A 41 -23.48 -27.08 -7.15
C ASN A 41 -24.60 -27.97 -6.59
N GLN A 42 -25.00 -27.79 -5.32
CA GLN A 42 -25.95 -28.68 -4.63
C GLN A 42 -25.46 -30.15 -4.57
N GLU A 43 -24.14 -30.34 -4.57
CA GLU A 43 -23.50 -31.62 -4.35
C GLU A 43 -23.44 -31.92 -2.84
N GLU A 44 -22.84 -33.07 -2.46
CA GLU A 44 -22.68 -33.43 -1.05
C GLU A 44 -21.79 -32.39 -0.34
N ALA A 45 -22.44 -31.40 0.29
CA ALA A 45 -21.78 -30.35 1.06
C ALA A 45 -21.58 -30.78 2.50
N LEU A 46 -20.61 -30.14 3.20
CA LEU A 46 -20.43 -30.33 4.62
C LEU A 46 -21.68 -29.89 5.38
N LEU A 47 -22.18 -30.74 6.29
CA LEU A 47 -23.47 -30.61 6.96
C LEU A 47 -23.72 -29.24 7.62
N ASN A 48 -22.67 -28.55 8.05
CA ASN A 48 -22.78 -27.27 8.79
C ASN A 48 -22.48 -26.03 7.95
N LEU A 49 -22.06 -26.18 6.69
CA LEU A 49 -21.59 -25.02 5.89
C LEU A 49 -22.68 -23.97 5.69
N GLU A 50 -23.91 -24.39 5.34
CA GLU A 50 -24.99 -23.44 5.11
C GLU A 50 -25.44 -22.75 6.40
N ASP A 51 -25.54 -23.48 7.51
CA ASP A 51 -25.89 -22.92 8.80
C ASP A 51 -24.83 -21.92 9.27
N ASP A 52 -23.54 -22.27 9.17
CA ASP A 52 -22.45 -21.38 9.49
C ASP A 52 -22.45 -20.13 8.59
N LEU A 53 -22.73 -20.29 7.30
CA LEU A 53 -22.87 -19.15 6.38
C LEU A 53 -24.06 -18.25 6.74
N ARG A 54 -25.17 -18.80 7.26
CA ARG A 54 -26.34 -18.02 7.70
C ARG A 54 -26.08 -17.29 9.00
N ASP A 55 -25.48 -17.97 9.96
CA ASP A 55 -25.38 -17.48 11.34
C ASP A 55 -24.18 -16.55 11.57
N THR A 56 -23.15 -16.62 10.73
CA THR A 56 -21.97 -15.77 10.89
C THR A 56 -22.22 -14.31 10.52
N ASN A 57 -21.57 -13.40 11.24
CA ASN A 57 -21.54 -11.96 10.91
C ASN A 57 -20.35 -11.57 10.04
N TRP A 58 -19.31 -12.41 9.98
CA TRP A 58 -18.07 -12.14 9.28
C TRP A 58 -17.72 -13.28 8.34
N LEU A 59 -17.53 -12.97 7.09
CA LEU A 59 -17.03 -13.88 6.06
C LEU A 59 -15.64 -13.41 5.63
N ILE A 60 -14.64 -14.27 5.78
CA ILE A 60 -13.26 -13.96 5.44
C ILE A 60 -12.79 -14.93 4.38
N PHE A 61 -12.39 -14.39 3.24
CA PHE A 61 -11.92 -15.16 2.10
C PHE A 61 -10.42 -15.00 1.90
N SER A 62 -9.71 -16.11 1.78
CA SER A 62 -8.28 -16.19 1.49
C SER A 62 -8.05 -16.60 0.04
N LEU A 63 -7.97 -15.62 -0.85
CA LEU A 63 -7.83 -15.85 -2.30
C LEU A 63 -6.35 -15.95 -2.68
N LEU A 64 -5.99 -17.00 -3.45
CA LEU A 64 -4.64 -17.14 -3.99
C LEU A 64 -4.56 -16.68 -5.45
N ASN A 65 -5.23 -17.39 -6.32
CA ASN A 65 -5.29 -17.12 -7.76
C ASN A 65 -6.68 -17.45 -8.27
N VAL A 66 -7.07 -16.79 -9.33
CA VAL A 66 -8.26 -17.16 -10.11
C VAL A 66 -7.79 -17.75 -11.45
N GLN A 67 -8.26 -18.95 -11.78
CA GLN A 67 -7.96 -19.65 -13.01
C GLN A 67 -9.25 -20.26 -13.55
N ASN A 68 -9.59 -19.97 -14.79
CA ASN A 68 -10.87 -20.38 -15.39
C ASN A 68 -11.03 -21.91 -15.53
N ASP A 69 -9.92 -22.63 -15.54
CA ASP A 69 -9.87 -24.11 -15.59
C ASP A 69 -10.03 -24.77 -14.21
N ARG A 70 -10.12 -23.96 -13.14
CA ARG A 70 -10.24 -24.45 -11.76
C ARG A 70 -11.51 -23.89 -11.10
N PRO A 71 -12.58 -24.67 -10.99
CA PRO A 71 -13.84 -24.24 -10.39
C PRO A 71 -13.69 -23.63 -9.00
N GLU A 72 -12.79 -24.18 -8.17
CA GLU A 72 -12.55 -23.71 -6.81
C GLU A 72 -12.01 -22.26 -6.79
N SER A 73 -11.28 -21.86 -7.82
CA SER A 73 -10.75 -20.50 -7.93
C SER A 73 -11.82 -19.46 -8.26
N LEU A 74 -12.94 -19.89 -8.83
CA LEU A 74 -14.09 -19.06 -9.18
C LEU A 74 -15.16 -19.05 -8.06
N ALA A 75 -14.99 -19.86 -7.03
CA ALA A 75 -16.00 -20.06 -5.97
C ALA A 75 -16.43 -18.76 -5.31
N LEU A 76 -15.49 -17.85 -5.02
CA LEU A 76 -15.82 -16.55 -4.42
C LEU A 76 -16.70 -15.72 -5.36
N HIS A 77 -16.33 -15.60 -6.64
CA HIS A 77 -17.11 -14.83 -7.61
C HIS A 77 -18.53 -15.42 -7.76
N ARG A 78 -18.65 -16.73 -7.85
CA ARG A 78 -19.94 -17.43 -7.90
C ARG A 78 -20.75 -17.20 -6.64
N PHE A 79 -20.18 -17.37 -5.47
CA PHE A 79 -20.85 -17.15 -4.18
C PHE A 79 -21.43 -15.73 -4.08
N LEU A 80 -20.61 -14.73 -4.42
CA LEU A 80 -21.05 -13.34 -4.40
C LEU A 80 -22.18 -13.05 -5.39
N SER A 81 -22.27 -13.78 -6.52
CA SER A 81 -23.32 -13.58 -7.53
C SER A 81 -24.57 -14.45 -7.30
N GLU A 82 -24.38 -15.70 -6.89
CA GLU A 82 -25.46 -16.72 -6.82
C GLU A 82 -26.19 -16.70 -5.47
N ARG A 83 -25.53 -16.25 -4.38
CA ARG A 83 -26.11 -16.29 -3.02
C ARG A 83 -26.14 -14.91 -2.34
N PRO A 84 -26.81 -13.90 -2.95
CA PRO A 84 -26.97 -12.59 -2.33
C PRO A 84 -27.75 -12.63 -1.00
N ASP A 85 -28.57 -13.67 -0.79
CA ASP A 85 -29.30 -13.91 0.45
C ASP A 85 -28.37 -14.12 1.65
N LEU A 86 -27.19 -14.72 1.43
CA LEU A 86 -26.20 -14.99 2.48
C LEU A 86 -25.23 -13.82 2.73
N LEU A 87 -25.32 -12.73 1.94
CA LEU A 87 -24.42 -11.59 2.08
C LEU A 87 -25.00 -10.47 2.95
N GLN A 88 -26.30 -10.47 3.18
CA GLN A 88 -26.99 -9.40 3.88
C GLN A 88 -26.52 -9.25 5.32
N ASN A 89 -26.26 -8.02 5.75
CA ASN A 89 -25.84 -7.66 7.11
C ASN A 89 -24.53 -8.31 7.57
N LYS A 90 -23.68 -8.76 6.65
CA LYS A 90 -22.39 -9.37 6.95
C LYS A 90 -21.23 -8.47 6.59
N LYS A 91 -20.13 -8.63 7.30
CA LYS A 91 -18.83 -8.07 6.94
C LYS A 91 -18.08 -9.09 6.08
N ILE A 92 -17.82 -8.73 4.82
CA ILE A 92 -17.19 -9.62 3.86
C ILE A 92 -15.82 -9.06 3.53
N ILE A 93 -14.78 -9.76 3.95
CA ILE A 93 -13.40 -9.34 3.77
C ILE A 93 -12.68 -10.37 2.90
N CYS A 94 -11.96 -9.90 1.89
CA CYS A 94 -11.13 -10.75 1.05
C CYS A 94 -9.66 -10.35 1.17
N PHE A 95 -8.81 -11.33 1.48
CA PHE A 95 -7.37 -11.23 1.44
C PHE A 95 -6.84 -11.97 0.21
N ALA A 96 -6.29 -11.24 -0.76
CA ALA A 96 -5.59 -11.81 -1.89
C ALA A 96 -4.11 -12.01 -1.53
N PHE A 97 -3.71 -13.25 -1.33
CA PHE A 97 -2.33 -13.63 -0.98
C PHE A 97 -1.37 -13.60 -2.17
N ASN A 98 -1.88 -13.42 -3.36
CA ASN A 98 -1.15 -13.08 -4.56
C ASN A 98 -1.62 -11.69 -5.05
N ALA A 99 -1.59 -11.42 -6.35
CA ALA A 99 -2.05 -10.15 -6.91
C ALA A 99 -3.59 -9.99 -6.79
N PRO A 100 -4.13 -8.82 -6.36
CA PRO A 100 -5.56 -8.62 -6.12
C PRO A 100 -6.32 -8.19 -7.40
N TYR A 101 -6.05 -8.78 -8.58
CA TYR A 101 -6.59 -8.31 -9.86
C TYR A 101 -7.67 -9.20 -10.45
N TYR A 102 -8.19 -10.16 -9.68
CA TYR A 102 -9.04 -11.23 -10.20
C TYR A 102 -10.54 -11.00 -10.04
N LEU A 103 -10.93 -10.05 -9.20
CA LEU A 103 -12.34 -9.71 -8.98
C LEU A 103 -12.73 -8.50 -9.83
N ASP A 104 -13.90 -8.56 -10.44
CA ASP A 104 -14.46 -7.42 -11.15
C ASP A 104 -15.06 -6.38 -10.18
N ALA A 105 -15.42 -5.21 -10.71
CA ALA A 105 -16.00 -4.12 -9.92
C ALA A 105 -17.29 -4.54 -9.20
N THR A 106 -18.10 -5.40 -9.82
CA THR A 106 -19.36 -5.87 -9.24
C THR A 106 -19.12 -6.77 -8.03
N ALA A 107 -18.15 -7.70 -8.11
CA ALA A 107 -17.76 -8.54 -7.00
C ALA A 107 -17.13 -7.70 -5.87
N ILE A 108 -16.22 -6.78 -6.21
CA ILE A 108 -15.55 -5.90 -5.23
C ILE A 108 -16.57 -5.03 -4.49
N SER A 109 -17.60 -4.51 -5.17
CA SER A 109 -18.62 -3.65 -4.54
C SER A 109 -19.43 -4.35 -3.44
N LYS A 110 -19.42 -5.69 -3.40
CA LYS A 110 -20.08 -6.51 -2.38
C LYS A 110 -19.20 -6.78 -1.17
N LEU A 111 -17.91 -6.47 -1.25
CA LEU A 111 -16.95 -6.66 -0.17
C LEU A 111 -16.94 -5.46 0.77
N THR A 112 -16.78 -5.72 2.06
CA THR A 112 -16.51 -4.66 3.05
C THR A 112 -15.09 -4.13 2.91
N ALA A 113 -14.13 -5.04 2.63
CA ALA A 113 -12.73 -4.69 2.39
C ALA A 113 -12.05 -5.74 1.50
N TYR A 114 -11.09 -5.30 0.69
CA TYR A 114 -10.29 -6.14 -0.18
C TYR A 114 -8.81 -5.75 -0.07
N TYR A 115 -7.99 -6.67 0.40
CA TYR A 115 -6.56 -6.44 0.65
C TYR A 115 -5.69 -7.29 -0.26
N GLY A 116 -4.71 -6.67 -0.90
CA GLY A 116 -3.64 -7.36 -1.63
C GLY A 116 -2.40 -7.53 -0.76
N LEU A 117 -1.99 -8.77 -0.48
CA LEU A 117 -0.83 -9.08 0.35
C LEU A 117 0.43 -9.39 -0.46
N TYR A 118 0.28 -9.74 -1.74
CA TYR A 118 1.36 -10.08 -2.68
C TYR A 118 2.33 -11.15 -2.16
N SER A 119 1.93 -11.93 -1.16
CA SER A 119 2.75 -12.97 -0.54
C SER A 119 1.88 -14.03 0.13
N LYS A 120 2.29 -15.29 0.03
CA LYS A 120 1.62 -16.46 0.62
C LYS A 120 2.44 -17.14 1.72
N ILE A 121 3.51 -16.50 2.18
CA ILE A 121 4.32 -17.03 3.29
C ILE A 121 3.55 -16.93 4.61
N PRO A 122 3.85 -17.76 5.62
CA PRO A 122 3.12 -17.74 6.90
C PRO A 122 3.05 -16.37 7.58
N SER A 123 4.11 -15.55 7.48
CA SER A 123 4.10 -14.19 8.03
C SER A 123 3.10 -13.27 7.33
N ALA A 124 2.77 -13.49 6.05
CA ALA A 124 1.73 -12.73 5.37
C ALA A 124 0.33 -13.07 5.91
N VAL A 125 0.12 -14.32 6.36
CA VAL A 125 -1.13 -14.72 7.05
C VAL A 125 -1.24 -14.02 8.40
N ASP A 126 -0.15 -13.94 9.17
CA ASP A 126 -0.10 -13.20 10.44
C ASP A 126 -0.36 -11.70 10.23
N VAL A 127 0.18 -11.08 9.15
CA VAL A 127 -0.12 -9.71 8.76
C VAL A 127 -1.60 -9.52 8.42
N ALA A 128 -2.19 -10.41 7.60
CA ALA A 128 -3.61 -10.37 7.27
C ALA A 128 -4.49 -10.44 8.52
N THR A 129 -4.09 -11.30 9.47
CA THR A 129 -4.78 -11.43 10.76
C THR A 129 -4.70 -10.15 11.58
N ARG A 130 -3.53 -9.50 11.66
CA ARG A 130 -3.36 -8.21 12.36
C ARG A 130 -4.11 -7.06 11.68
N LEU A 131 -4.21 -7.06 10.34
CA LEU A 131 -5.05 -6.12 9.60
C LEU A 131 -6.53 -6.31 9.95
N LEU A 132 -7.01 -7.57 10.05
CA LEU A 132 -8.38 -7.87 10.43
C LEU A 132 -8.73 -7.30 11.81
N PHE A 133 -7.81 -7.41 12.78
CA PHE A 133 -7.97 -6.88 14.14
C PHE A 133 -7.54 -5.42 14.30
N GLN A 134 -7.23 -4.73 13.21
CA GLN A 134 -6.87 -3.31 13.18
C GLN A 134 -5.62 -2.95 14.01
N GLU A 135 -4.75 -3.92 14.30
CA GLU A 135 -3.43 -3.64 14.90
C GLU A 135 -2.47 -2.96 13.92
N MET A 136 -2.74 -3.13 12.62
CA MET A 136 -1.94 -2.55 11.55
C MET A 136 -2.84 -1.78 10.59
N VAL A 137 -2.31 -0.68 10.07
CA VAL A 137 -2.94 0.07 8.98
C VAL A 137 -2.17 -0.22 7.70
N PRO A 138 -2.84 -0.63 6.61
CA PRO A 138 -2.15 -0.84 5.33
C PRO A 138 -1.66 0.51 4.80
N THR A 139 -0.37 0.58 4.45
CA THR A 139 0.28 1.78 3.90
C THR A 139 0.66 1.64 2.44
N GLY A 140 0.53 0.44 1.88
CA GLY A 140 0.85 0.15 0.49
C GLY A 140 -0.19 0.69 -0.49
N ALA A 141 0.25 0.93 -1.73
CA ALA A 141 -0.61 1.26 -2.87
C ALA A 141 -0.51 0.17 -3.93
N LEU A 142 -1.53 0.09 -4.79
CA LEU A 142 -1.52 -0.88 -5.90
C LEU A 142 -0.43 -0.49 -6.91
N PRO A 143 0.44 -1.43 -7.33
CA PRO A 143 1.54 -1.15 -8.26
C PRO A 143 1.12 -1.13 -9.74
N VAL A 144 -0.17 -1.26 -10.03
CA VAL A 144 -0.74 -1.23 -11.38
C VAL A 144 -2.11 -0.56 -11.36
N SER A 145 -2.52 -0.01 -12.50
CA SER A 145 -3.88 0.50 -12.67
C SER A 145 -4.90 -0.64 -12.64
N VAL A 146 -6.03 -0.43 -11.94
CA VAL A 146 -7.14 -1.38 -11.84
C VAL A 146 -8.43 -0.67 -12.27
N PRO A 147 -8.76 -0.70 -13.57
CA PRO A 147 -9.91 0.05 -14.11
C PRO A 147 -11.25 -0.31 -13.45
N GLY A 148 -11.40 -1.59 -13.04
CA GLY A 148 -12.61 -2.09 -12.40
C GLY A 148 -13.01 -1.40 -11.10
N ILE A 149 -12.07 -0.73 -10.43
CA ILE A 149 -12.30 0.08 -9.21
C ILE A 149 -11.98 1.55 -9.41
N GLY A 150 -11.70 1.98 -10.63
CA GLY A 150 -11.32 3.35 -10.94
C GLY A 150 -9.94 3.77 -10.42
N TYR A 151 -9.07 2.80 -10.09
CA TYR A 151 -7.71 3.08 -9.67
C TYR A 151 -6.80 3.22 -10.90
N ASP A 152 -6.31 4.45 -11.14
CA ASP A 152 -5.34 4.76 -12.17
C ASP A 152 -3.99 5.06 -11.53
N LEU A 153 -2.99 4.19 -11.75
CA LEU A 153 -1.67 4.32 -11.18
C LEU A 153 -0.99 5.63 -11.63
N ILE A 154 -1.14 6.01 -12.90
CA ILE A 154 -0.52 7.24 -13.43
C ILE A 154 -1.08 8.45 -12.68
N GLN A 155 -2.40 8.54 -12.55
CA GLN A 155 -3.04 9.64 -11.82
C GLN A 155 -2.68 9.65 -10.34
N THR A 156 -2.68 8.48 -9.70
CA THR A 156 -2.44 8.38 -8.26
C THR A 156 -0.98 8.57 -7.86
N THR A 157 -0.04 8.37 -8.79
CA THR A 157 1.39 8.66 -8.58
C THR A 157 1.80 10.08 -8.99
N LEU A 158 0.86 10.90 -9.51
CA LEU A 158 1.12 12.33 -9.69
C LEU A 158 1.34 13.02 -8.34
N PRO A 159 2.13 14.12 -8.32
CA PRO A 159 2.32 14.91 -7.12
C PRO A 159 0.99 15.34 -6.48
N ASP A 160 0.88 15.26 -5.17
CA ASP A 160 -0.29 15.71 -4.43
C ASP A 160 -0.46 17.25 -4.57
N PRO A 161 -1.51 17.74 -5.22
CA PRO A 161 -1.71 19.17 -5.45
C PRO A 161 -1.96 19.97 -4.16
N ALA A 162 -2.27 19.28 -3.05
CA ALA A 162 -2.45 19.91 -1.75
C ALA A 162 -1.14 20.08 -0.98
N GLN A 163 -0.04 19.47 -1.46
CA GLN A 163 1.25 19.61 -0.81
C GLN A 163 1.88 20.97 -1.12
N VAL A 164 2.27 21.68 -0.06
CA VAL A 164 3.17 22.84 -0.18
C VAL A 164 4.61 22.34 -0.05
N ILE A 165 5.33 22.36 -1.18
CA ILE A 165 6.72 21.92 -1.23
C ILE A 165 7.61 23.04 -0.68
N LYS A 166 8.34 22.75 0.41
CA LYS A 166 9.31 23.68 0.96
C LYS A 166 10.66 23.53 0.24
N LEU A 167 11.35 24.64 0.09
CA LEU A 167 12.68 24.72 -0.47
C LEU A 167 13.69 25.01 0.64
N LYS A 168 14.79 24.27 0.64
CA LYS A 168 15.87 24.39 1.63
C LYS A 168 17.23 24.48 0.94
N LEU A 169 18.23 25.00 1.64
CA LEU A 169 19.62 24.86 1.22
C LEU A 169 20.05 23.39 1.34
N ASP A 170 20.68 22.86 0.29
CA ASP A 170 21.24 21.50 0.28
C ASP A 170 22.64 21.50 0.91
N ILE A 171 22.68 21.66 2.24
CA ILE A 171 23.93 21.80 3.02
C ILE A 171 24.78 20.54 2.91
N GLU A 172 24.18 19.36 2.85
CA GLU A 172 24.89 18.09 2.76
C GLU A 172 25.73 18.00 1.47
N ASN A 173 25.14 18.36 0.33
CA ASN A 173 25.87 18.38 -0.94
C ASN A 173 26.85 19.58 -1.04
N TYR A 174 26.52 20.71 -0.39
CA TYR A 174 27.44 21.85 -0.33
C TYR A 174 28.72 21.50 0.43
N GLN A 175 28.62 20.85 1.59
CA GLN A 175 29.78 20.41 2.37
C GLN A 175 30.65 19.40 1.63
N GLN A 176 30.06 18.46 0.87
CA GLN A 176 30.81 17.52 0.04
C GLN A 176 31.55 18.18 -1.10
N ALA A 177 30.99 19.25 -1.68
CA ALA A 177 31.60 19.98 -2.78
C ALA A 177 32.76 20.91 -2.33
N VAL A 178 32.75 21.36 -1.09
CA VAL A 178 33.71 22.31 -0.51
C VAL A 178 34.81 21.63 0.32
N THR A 179 34.61 20.35 0.71
CA THR A 179 35.65 19.64 1.49
C THR A 179 36.78 19.18 0.56
N PRO A 180 37.97 19.76 0.62
CA PRO A 180 39.14 19.19 -0.07
C PRO A 180 39.41 17.81 0.54
N THR A 181 39.79 16.85 -0.29
CA THR A 181 40.24 15.51 0.11
C THR A 181 41.49 15.65 1.00
N LEU A 182 41.29 15.87 2.29
CA LEU A 182 42.35 15.84 3.29
C LEU A 182 42.61 14.40 3.70
N GLY A 183 43.84 13.98 3.66
CA GLY A 183 44.33 12.68 4.10
C GLY A 183 43.97 12.35 5.58
N PRO A 184 44.25 11.13 6.08
CA PRO A 184 43.75 10.66 7.35
C PRO A 184 44.37 11.40 8.54
N GLY A 185 43.64 12.36 9.06
CA GLY A 185 44.00 13.13 10.26
C GLY A 185 42.85 14.03 10.68
N ILE A 186 42.08 13.52 11.64
CA ILE A 186 41.25 14.23 12.61
C ILE A 186 40.85 15.67 12.19
N ALA A 187 39.65 15.83 11.66
CA ALA A 187 38.95 17.10 11.65
C ALA A 187 37.62 16.94 12.36
N THR A 188 37.55 17.39 13.62
CA THR A 188 36.29 17.76 14.23
C THR A 188 35.76 18.98 13.47
N LEU A 189 34.71 18.75 12.67
CA LEU A 189 34.00 19.85 12.00
C LEU A 189 33.37 20.77 13.08
N PRO A 190 33.53 22.09 13.00
CA PRO A 190 32.77 23.01 13.82
C PRO A 190 31.26 22.86 13.53
N PRO A 191 30.38 23.28 14.48
CA PRO A 191 28.94 23.29 14.23
C PRO A 191 28.67 24.06 12.94
N ALA A 192 27.84 23.49 12.06
CA ALA A 192 27.57 24.02 10.74
C ALA A 192 26.95 25.43 10.86
N ASP A 193 27.76 26.47 10.67
CA ASP A 193 27.27 27.80 10.41
C ASP A 193 26.46 27.77 9.11
N ILE A 194 25.30 28.42 9.12
CA ILE A 194 24.48 28.57 7.90
C ILE A 194 25.38 29.25 6.86
N PRO A 195 25.63 28.62 5.70
CA PRO A 195 26.53 29.20 4.72
C PRO A 195 25.97 30.56 4.25
N THR A 196 26.82 31.56 4.21
CA THR A 196 26.53 32.85 3.59
C THR A 196 26.97 32.82 2.13
N PHE A 197 26.13 33.36 1.24
CA PHE A 197 26.38 33.42 -0.18
C PHE A 197 26.52 34.89 -0.62
N ASP A 198 27.53 35.17 -1.40
CA ASP A 198 27.68 36.47 -2.04
C ASP A 198 26.96 36.49 -3.41
N VAL A 199 26.73 37.69 -3.93
CA VAL A 199 26.11 37.84 -5.26
C VAL A 199 26.96 37.17 -6.34
N GLY A 200 26.41 36.21 -7.03
CA GLY A 200 27.08 35.41 -8.04
C GLY A 200 27.56 34.03 -7.57
N ASP A 201 27.41 33.73 -6.29
CA ASP A 201 27.70 32.40 -5.77
C ASP A 201 26.62 31.37 -6.17
N ASN A 202 27.04 30.11 -6.20
CA ASN A 202 26.12 28.98 -6.44
C ASN A 202 25.47 28.55 -5.13
N SER A 203 24.14 28.73 -5.02
CA SER A 203 23.36 28.33 -3.87
C SER A 203 22.65 27.00 -4.17
N PRO A 204 23.10 25.87 -3.60
CA PRO A 204 22.46 24.57 -3.80
C PRO A 204 21.14 24.50 -3.05
N LEU A 205 20.10 24.08 -3.74
CA LEU A 205 18.73 24.02 -3.23
C LEU A 205 18.17 22.62 -3.37
N VAL A 206 17.40 22.20 -2.39
CA VAL A 206 16.68 20.92 -2.35
C VAL A 206 15.24 21.11 -1.87
N THR A 207 14.32 20.37 -2.46
CA THR A 207 12.94 20.33 -2.00
C THR A 207 12.80 19.44 -0.77
N ASP A 208 11.74 19.61 0.02
CA ASP A 208 11.24 18.54 0.86
C ASP A 208 10.84 17.34 -0.01
N ILE A 209 10.60 16.19 0.62
CA ILE A 209 10.07 15.00 -0.07
C ILE A 209 8.73 15.37 -0.73
N ILE A 210 8.66 15.19 -2.04
CA ILE A 210 7.42 15.38 -2.81
C ILE A 210 6.64 14.08 -2.73
N ILE A 211 5.38 14.18 -2.34
CA ILE A 211 4.49 13.03 -2.17
C ILE A 211 3.43 12.99 -3.27
N ASP A 212 2.98 11.79 -3.59
CA ASP A 212 1.87 11.52 -4.50
C ASP A 212 0.51 11.53 -3.76
N HIS A 213 -0.58 11.28 -4.50
CA HIS A 213 -1.92 11.19 -3.92
C HIS A 213 -2.08 10.06 -2.89
N ASN A 214 -1.24 9.02 -2.93
CA ASN A 214 -1.20 7.93 -1.96
C ASN A 214 -0.33 8.24 -0.73
N LYS A 215 0.27 9.45 -0.67
CA LYS A 215 1.22 9.89 0.37
C LYS A 215 2.57 9.14 0.34
N ASN A 216 2.88 8.47 -0.76
CA ASN A 216 4.20 7.91 -1.03
C ASN A 216 5.08 8.95 -1.73
N MET A 217 6.39 8.74 -1.71
CA MET A 217 7.30 9.55 -2.53
C MET A 217 6.94 9.42 -4.00
N VAL A 218 6.94 10.55 -4.73
CA VAL A 218 6.76 10.52 -6.19
C VAL A 218 7.83 9.65 -6.86
N PRO A 219 7.52 9.02 -8.00
CA PRO A 219 8.51 8.24 -8.76
C PRO A 219 9.75 9.06 -9.12
N ASP A 220 10.91 8.40 -9.15
CA ASP A 220 12.13 9.00 -9.71
C ASP A 220 11.91 9.41 -11.16
N GLY A 221 12.41 10.57 -11.55
CA GLY A 221 12.19 11.12 -12.89
C GLY A 221 10.95 12.01 -13.02
N THR A 222 10.22 12.27 -11.92
CA THR A 222 9.15 13.28 -11.92
C THR A 222 9.76 14.66 -12.16
N ILE A 223 9.23 15.40 -13.14
CA ILE A 223 9.74 16.73 -13.51
C ILE A 223 9.30 17.76 -12.47
N VAL A 224 10.28 18.49 -11.94
CA VAL A 224 10.06 19.64 -11.05
C VAL A 224 10.60 20.90 -11.72
N ARG A 225 9.77 21.94 -11.79
CA ARG A 225 10.12 23.24 -12.35
C ARG A 225 10.36 24.25 -11.24
N PHE A 226 11.56 24.80 -11.19
CA PHE A 226 11.91 25.89 -10.29
C PHE A 226 11.76 27.21 -11.05
N TYR A 227 11.07 28.15 -10.45
CA TYR A 227 10.94 29.52 -10.94
C TYR A 227 11.63 30.44 -9.95
N PHE A 228 12.70 31.07 -10.39
CA PHE A 228 13.40 32.07 -9.60
C PHE A 228 13.05 33.45 -10.15
N ARG A 229 12.70 34.36 -9.28
CA ARG A 229 12.37 35.73 -9.61
C ARG A 229 13.18 36.66 -8.71
N THR A 230 13.97 37.53 -9.31
CA THR A 230 14.66 38.59 -8.59
C THR A 230 13.75 39.80 -8.46
N THR A 231 13.71 40.41 -7.27
CA THR A 231 13.00 41.66 -7.00
C THR A 231 14.02 42.78 -6.95
N GLY A 232 13.96 43.72 -7.89
CA GLY A 232 14.89 44.84 -8.01
C GLY A 232 14.61 45.72 -9.24
N GLU A 233 15.53 46.63 -9.58
CA GLU A 233 15.37 47.53 -10.75
C GLU A 233 15.25 46.79 -12.09
N THR A 234 15.77 45.57 -12.19
CA THR A 234 15.61 44.67 -13.34
C THR A 234 15.00 43.34 -12.86
N GLU A 235 13.72 43.13 -13.13
CA GLU A 235 13.09 41.84 -12.88
C GLU A 235 13.61 40.82 -13.89
N THR A 236 14.36 39.83 -13.42
CA THR A 236 14.72 38.64 -14.21
C THR A 236 14.02 37.41 -13.68
N SER A 237 13.49 36.58 -14.57
CA SER A 237 12.93 35.30 -14.22
C SER A 237 13.76 34.18 -14.85
N GLN A 238 14.16 33.21 -14.04
CA GLN A 238 14.85 32.01 -14.51
C GLN A 238 14.00 30.79 -14.22
N GLN A 239 13.84 29.89 -15.18
CA GLN A 239 13.18 28.61 -15.02
C GLN A 239 14.23 27.50 -15.18
N VAL A 240 14.21 26.53 -14.25
CA VAL A 240 15.07 25.35 -14.31
C VAL A 240 14.18 24.12 -14.12
N GLU A 241 14.31 23.13 -15.01
CA GLU A 241 13.65 21.83 -14.89
C GLU A 241 14.66 20.79 -14.40
N VAL A 242 14.28 20.04 -13.38
CA VAL A 242 15.08 18.94 -12.85
C VAL A 242 14.19 17.72 -12.59
N LEU A 243 14.81 16.55 -12.52
CA LEU A 243 14.13 15.30 -12.23
C LEU A 243 14.28 14.94 -10.74
N THR A 244 13.23 14.38 -10.16
CA THR A 244 13.30 13.86 -8.80
C THR A 244 14.20 12.63 -8.70
N LYS A 245 14.83 12.48 -7.56
CA LYS A 245 15.51 11.26 -7.12
C LYS A 245 15.25 11.05 -5.64
N ASN A 246 14.77 9.86 -5.29
CA ASN A 246 14.30 9.54 -3.93
C ASN A 246 13.28 10.57 -3.39
N GLY A 247 12.34 10.96 -4.25
CA GLY A 247 11.28 11.90 -3.91
C GLY A 247 11.69 13.36 -3.75
N VAL A 248 12.95 13.74 -3.98
CA VAL A 248 13.42 15.14 -3.87
C VAL A 248 13.98 15.66 -5.19
N ALA A 249 13.83 16.95 -5.42
CA ALA A 249 14.45 17.65 -6.55
C ALA A 249 15.56 18.57 -6.05
N ARG A 250 16.70 18.58 -6.74
CA ARG A 250 17.87 19.39 -6.41
C ARG A 250 18.23 20.31 -7.56
N THR A 251 18.53 21.55 -7.24
CA THR A 251 18.98 22.54 -8.23
C THR A 251 20.00 23.47 -7.62
N VAL A 252 20.59 24.31 -8.45
CA VAL A 252 21.51 25.38 -8.02
C VAL A 252 20.95 26.71 -8.52
N TYR A 253 20.84 27.66 -7.61
CA TYR A 253 20.54 29.05 -7.95
C TYR A 253 21.85 29.86 -7.97
N ARG A 254 22.00 30.73 -8.96
CA ARG A 254 23.14 31.62 -9.12
C ARG A 254 22.68 33.05 -9.26
#